data_dd8d855773e6180dea771c32844a70fa
#
_entry.id   dd8d855773e6180dea771c32844a70fa
#
_cell.length_a   1.000
_cell.length_b   1.000
_cell.length_c   1.000
_cell.angle_alpha   90.00
_cell.angle_beta   90.00
_cell.angle_gamma   90.00
#
_symmetry.space_group_name_H-M   'P 1'
#
loop_
_entity.id
_entity.type
_entity.pdbx_description
1 polymer ?
#
loop_
_entity_poly.entity_id
_entity_poly.type
_entity_poly.pdbx_seq_one_letter_code
_entity_poly.pdbx_strand_id
1 'polypeptide(L)'
;MKRILALLLTLMMALSLTACGGDNNADLVGTWKWTCDITEEFQKGINEGAGMDVPVEAKVEMTFVLVFNEDGTFTLSVDKDALSASVQGYIDAMVPVTVDLVYQQLEGQGMSRADIDEAMKAQGITVEEYVKQLFGALDVDQLTDGLDQENLTGYFRAAKGKLYTSEKENSFSQDDYAEYTLENGVMKWTGGSSALISDFGDIGVE
;
A
#
# COMPACT_ATOMS: atom_id res chain seq x y z
N MET A 1 -28.77 35.35 -3.71
CA MET A 1 -28.42 33.97 -3.42
C MET A 1 -28.69 33.04 -4.61
N LYS A 2 -29.86 33.00 -5.25
CA LYS A 2 -30.14 32.09 -6.39
C LYS A 2 -29.23 32.27 -7.61
N ARG A 3 -28.75 33.50 -7.88
CA ARG A 3 -27.86 33.80 -9.04
C ARG A 3 -26.40 33.35 -8.81
N ILE A 4 -25.94 33.32 -7.57
CA ILE A 4 -24.60 32.85 -7.21
C ILE A 4 -24.55 31.30 -7.25
N LEU A 5 -25.63 30.64 -6.86
CA LEU A 5 -25.74 29.19 -6.92
C LEU A 5 -25.78 28.69 -8.38
N ALA A 6 -26.45 29.43 -9.28
CA ALA A 6 -26.47 29.13 -10.73
C ALA A 6 -25.08 29.31 -11.38
N LEU A 7 -24.32 30.33 -10.96
CA LEU A 7 -22.94 30.56 -11.44
C LEU A 7 -21.96 29.49 -10.96
N LEU A 8 -22.10 29.00 -9.71
CA LEU A 8 -21.31 27.89 -9.18
C LEU A 8 -21.63 26.56 -9.88
N LEU A 9 -22.90 26.30 -10.19
CA LEU A 9 -23.32 25.11 -10.94
C LEU A 9 -22.83 25.13 -12.40
N THR A 10 -22.81 26.29 -13.05
CA THR A 10 -22.27 26.41 -14.41
C THR A 10 -20.75 26.32 -14.44
N LEU A 11 -20.05 26.75 -13.40
CA LEU A 11 -18.61 26.60 -13.28
C LEU A 11 -18.22 25.11 -13.04
N MET A 12 -18.99 24.36 -12.24
CA MET A 12 -18.79 22.91 -12.07
C MET A 12 -19.07 22.11 -13.34
N MET A 13 -20.06 22.52 -14.16
CA MET A 13 -20.34 21.86 -15.45
C MET A 13 -19.31 22.21 -16.53
N ALA A 14 -18.63 23.34 -16.45
CA ALA A 14 -17.58 23.70 -17.39
C ALA A 14 -16.28 22.94 -17.20
N LEU A 15 -16.03 22.42 -15.99
CA LEU A 15 -14.87 21.57 -15.69
C LEU A 15 -15.06 20.10 -16.10
N SER A 16 -16.30 19.67 -16.40
CA SER A 16 -16.62 18.29 -16.78
C SER A 16 -16.63 18.01 -18.30
N LEU A 17 -16.32 19.00 -19.15
CA LEU A 17 -16.45 18.88 -20.60
C LEU A 17 -15.12 18.82 -21.37
N THR A 18 -13.97 18.72 -20.70
CA THR A 18 -12.67 18.61 -21.38
C THR A 18 -12.15 17.17 -21.55
N ALA A 19 -12.96 16.17 -21.30
CA ALA A 19 -12.58 14.75 -21.45
C ALA A 19 -12.68 14.25 -22.91
N CYS A 20 -12.37 15.07 -23.90
CA CYS A 20 -12.36 14.64 -25.31
C CYS A 20 -11.14 15.19 -26.05
N GLY A 21 -10.05 14.42 -26.08
CA GLY A 21 -9.19 14.35 -27.25
C GLY A 21 -8.07 15.39 -27.40
N GLY A 22 -7.36 15.75 -26.35
CA GLY A 22 -6.09 16.47 -26.43
C GLY A 22 -4.97 15.76 -25.70
N ASP A 23 -3.72 16.17 -25.93
CA ASP A 23 -2.58 15.76 -25.09
C ASP A 23 -2.78 16.40 -23.71
N ASN A 24 -3.29 15.64 -22.74
CA ASN A 24 -3.78 16.17 -21.47
C ASN A 24 -2.92 15.71 -20.30
N ASN A 25 -1.61 16.00 -20.33
CA ASN A 25 -0.78 15.88 -19.14
C ASN A 25 -1.42 16.62 -17.95
N ALA A 26 -2.02 17.79 -18.19
CA ALA A 26 -2.64 18.60 -17.15
C ALA A 26 -3.75 17.88 -16.37
N ASP A 27 -4.46 16.95 -16.98
CA ASP A 27 -5.53 16.20 -16.33
C ASP A 27 -4.99 15.17 -15.32
N LEU A 28 -3.72 14.77 -15.46
CA LEU A 28 -3.04 13.82 -14.59
C LEU A 28 -2.21 14.50 -13.50
N VAL A 29 -1.81 15.76 -13.67
CA VAL A 29 -0.97 16.48 -12.71
C VAL A 29 -1.59 16.44 -11.33
N GLY A 30 -0.81 15.94 -10.35
CA GLY A 30 -1.25 15.78 -8.97
C GLY A 30 -0.73 14.50 -8.35
N THR A 31 -1.28 14.17 -7.20
CA THR A 31 -0.90 12.98 -6.42
C THR A 31 -2.04 11.96 -6.45
N TRP A 32 -1.71 10.77 -6.89
CA TRP A 32 -2.61 9.62 -6.99
C TRP A 32 -2.17 8.56 -6.00
N LYS A 33 -3.12 7.96 -5.28
CA LYS A 33 -2.83 6.92 -4.30
C LYS A 33 -3.72 5.72 -4.55
N TRP A 34 -3.17 4.53 -4.36
CA TRP A 34 -3.93 3.29 -4.30
C TRP A 34 -3.31 2.33 -3.30
N THR A 35 -4.14 1.46 -2.76
CA THR A 35 -3.75 0.53 -1.70
C THR A 35 -3.97 -0.90 -2.16
N CYS A 36 -2.96 -1.74 -1.96
CA CYS A 36 -2.99 -3.17 -2.21
C CYS A 36 -2.99 -3.93 -0.89
N ASP A 37 -3.82 -4.95 -0.79
CA ASP A 37 -3.77 -5.91 0.31
C ASP A 37 -2.66 -6.92 0.02
N ILE A 38 -1.61 -6.89 0.84
CA ILE A 38 -0.45 -7.79 0.76
C ILE A 38 -0.40 -8.77 1.92
N THR A 39 -1.53 -9.00 2.58
CA THR A 39 -1.61 -9.81 3.80
C THR A 39 -1.11 -11.24 3.58
N GLU A 40 -1.50 -11.87 2.46
CA GLU A 40 -1.13 -13.26 2.18
C GLU A 40 0.39 -13.42 2.01
N GLU A 41 1.02 -12.52 1.24
CA GLU A 41 2.46 -12.53 1.00
C GLU A 41 3.23 -12.25 2.29
N PHE A 42 2.77 -11.27 3.07
CA PHE A 42 3.37 -10.91 4.34
C PHE A 42 3.25 -12.05 5.36
N GLN A 43 2.07 -12.63 5.52
CA GLN A 43 1.82 -13.76 6.42
C GLN A 43 2.68 -14.98 6.05
N LYS A 44 2.79 -15.27 4.75
CA LYS A 44 3.66 -16.34 4.27
C LYS A 44 5.11 -16.11 4.67
N GLY A 45 5.63 -14.90 4.49
CA GLY A 45 7.00 -14.54 4.90
C GLY A 45 7.23 -14.71 6.40
N ILE A 46 6.28 -14.29 7.25
CA ILE A 46 6.33 -14.46 8.70
C ILE A 46 6.31 -15.94 9.08
N ASN A 47 5.39 -16.72 8.52
CA ASN A 47 5.23 -18.14 8.84
C ASN A 47 6.46 -18.96 8.43
N GLU A 48 7.05 -18.66 7.27
CA GLU A 48 8.31 -19.29 6.82
C GLU A 48 9.48 -18.94 7.76
N GLY A 49 9.57 -17.70 8.23
CA GLY A 49 10.59 -17.23 9.17
C GLY A 49 10.43 -17.78 10.59
N ALA A 50 9.20 -17.87 11.07
CA ALA A 50 8.87 -18.35 12.42
C ALA A 50 8.79 -19.88 12.51
N GLY A 51 8.64 -20.59 11.39
CA GLY A 51 8.44 -22.03 11.35
C GLY A 51 7.11 -22.49 11.96
N MET A 52 6.13 -21.58 12.06
CA MET A 52 4.80 -21.85 12.59
C MET A 52 3.76 -21.04 11.82
N ASP A 53 2.55 -21.57 11.74
CA ASP A 53 1.41 -20.87 11.16
C ASP A 53 0.63 -20.15 12.27
N VAL A 54 0.63 -18.80 12.22
CA VAL A 54 -0.08 -17.96 13.19
C VAL A 54 -1.29 -17.34 12.44
N PRO A 55 -2.51 -17.86 12.66
CA PRO A 55 -3.68 -17.31 11.98
C PRO A 55 -4.05 -15.94 12.58
N VAL A 56 -3.90 -14.90 11.79
CA VAL A 56 -4.25 -13.51 12.16
C VAL A 56 -5.28 -12.97 11.20
N GLU A 57 -6.32 -12.33 11.70
CA GLU A 57 -7.37 -11.72 10.87
C GLU A 57 -7.06 -10.26 10.47
N ALA A 58 -5.94 -9.70 10.96
CA ALA A 58 -5.52 -8.35 10.58
C ALA A 58 -4.99 -8.31 9.14
N LYS A 59 -5.09 -7.12 8.53
CA LYS A 59 -4.60 -6.88 7.17
C LYS A 59 -3.28 -6.14 7.18
N VAL A 60 -2.46 -6.43 6.17
CA VAL A 60 -1.31 -5.63 5.81
C VAL A 60 -1.59 -4.98 4.45
N GLU A 61 -1.61 -3.66 4.44
CA GLU A 61 -1.91 -2.86 3.27
C GLU A 61 -0.70 -2.04 2.86
N MET A 62 -0.36 -2.07 1.58
CA MET A 62 0.70 -1.26 0.97
C MET A 62 0.06 -0.17 0.11
N THR A 63 0.34 1.09 0.42
CA THR A 63 -0.16 2.24 -0.34
C THR A 63 0.94 2.76 -1.26
N PHE A 64 0.64 2.81 -2.55
CA PHE A 64 1.48 3.45 -3.55
C PHE A 64 1.07 4.90 -3.75
N VAL A 65 2.07 5.74 -4.01
CA VAL A 65 1.92 7.17 -4.28
C VAL A 65 2.55 7.48 -5.63
N LEU A 66 1.73 7.87 -6.61
CA LEU A 66 2.15 8.29 -7.93
C LEU A 66 1.93 9.80 -8.07
N VAL A 67 3.02 10.53 -8.27
CA VAL A 67 2.99 11.99 -8.44
C VAL A 67 3.32 12.33 -9.88
N PHE A 68 2.40 13.01 -10.56
CA PHE A 68 2.66 13.61 -11.87
C PHE A 68 2.89 15.11 -11.72
N ASN A 69 4.01 15.59 -12.19
CA ASN A 69 4.43 16.99 -12.10
C ASN A 69 4.07 17.77 -13.37
N GLU A 70 3.92 19.09 -13.22
CA GLU A 70 3.61 20.01 -14.36
C GLU A 70 4.71 20.02 -15.42
N ASP A 71 5.94 19.68 -15.06
CA ASP A 71 7.10 19.60 -15.97
C ASP A 71 7.14 18.33 -16.81
N GLY A 72 6.16 17.44 -16.67
CA GLY A 72 6.09 16.17 -17.39
C GLY A 72 6.90 15.04 -16.76
N THR A 73 7.40 15.22 -15.54
CA THR A 73 8.04 14.14 -14.76
C THR A 73 7.04 13.42 -13.88
N PHE A 74 7.34 12.18 -13.51
CA PHE A 74 6.58 11.45 -12.49
C PHE A 74 7.49 10.77 -11.47
N THR A 75 6.91 10.48 -10.32
CA THR A 75 7.53 9.66 -9.27
C THR A 75 6.50 8.68 -8.75
N LEU A 76 6.85 7.40 -8.72
CA LEU A 76 6.09 6.35 -8.05
C LEU A 76 6.86 5.91 -6.82
N SER A 77 6.21 5.89 -5.68
CA SER A 77 6.80 5.51 -4.39
C SER A 77 5.80 4.73 -3.54
N VAL A 78 6.28 4.14 -2.44
CA VAL A 78 5.43 3.56 -1.40
C VAL A 78 5.25 4.57 -0.26
N ASP A 79 4.04 4.67 0.28
CA ASP A 79 3.75 5.42 1.50
C ASP A 79 4.26 4.62 2.70
N LYS A 80 5.50 4.89 3.11
CA LYS A 80 6.18 4.14 4.17
C LYS A 80 5.50 4.25 5.53
N ASP A 81 5.02 5.43 5.86
CA ASP A 81 4.36 5.66 7.15
C ASP A 81 3.07 4.82 7.22
N ALA A 82 2.31 4.77 6.13
CA ALA A 82 1.12 3.94 6.04
C ALA A 82 1.46 2.45 6.12
N LEU A 83 2.50 2.00 5.41
CA LEU A 83 2.95 0.60 5.45
C LEU A 83 3.45 0.22 6.85
N SER A 84 4.31 1.04 7.46
CA SER A 84 4.82 0.79 8.82
C SER A 84 3.69 0.70 9.83
N ALA A 85 2.69 1.58 9.75
CA ALA A 85 1.52 1.53 10.62
C ALA A 85 0.69 0.25 10.38
N SER A 86 0.54 -0.18 9.13
CA SER A 86 -0.19 -1.40 8.76
C SER A 86 0.52 -2.65 9.29
N VAL A 87 1.84 -2.75 9.10
CA VAL A 87 2.66 -3.86 9.63
C VAL A 87 2.63 -3.89 11.16
N GLN A 88 2.74 -2.72 11.82
CA GLN A 88 2.65 -2.65 13.27
C GLN A 88 1.29 -3.13 13.77
N GLY A 89 0.21 -2.73 13.12
CA GLY A 89 -1.15 -3.19 13.44
C GLY A 89 -1.30 -4.71 13.31
N TYR A 90 -0.67 -5.31 12.30
CA TYR A 90 -0.63 -6.76 12.11
C TYR A 90 0.15 -7.45 13.24
N ILE A 91 1.34 -6.94 13.60
CA ILE A 91 2.15 -7.43 14.71
C ILE A 91 1.38 -7.36 16.04
N ASP A 92 0.71 -6.25 16.30
CA ASP A 92 -0.11 -6.07 17.51
C ASP A 92 -1.25 -7.10 17.59
N ALA A 93 -1.85 -7.44 16.44
CA ALA A 93 -2.88 -8.47 16.34
C ALA A 93 -2.32 -9.89 16.51
N MET A 94 -1.05 -10.14 16.18
CA MET A 94 -0.37 -11.43 16.43
C MET A 94 -0.16 -11.69 17.91
N VAL A 95 0.04 -10.68 18.74
CA VAL A 95 0.39 -10.83 20.16
C VAL A 95 -0.59 -11.74 20.89
N PRO A 96 -1.90 -11.48 20.95
CA PRO A 96 -2.84 -12.32 21.69
C PRO A 96 -2.91 -13.75 21.15
N VAL A 97 -2.84 -13.93 19.83
CA VAL A 97 -2.85 -15.27 19.21
C VAL A 97 -1.61 -16.06 19.64
N THR A 98 -0.44 -15.44 19.59
CA THR A 98 0.82 -16.06 19.99
C THR A 98 0.86 -16.38 21.49
N VAL A 99 0.31 -15.50 22.34
CA VAL A 99 0.16 -15.74 23.77
C VAL A 99 -0.66 -17.00 24.01
N ASP A 100 -1.78 -17.17 23.32
CA ASP A 100 -2.62 -18.37 23.44
C ASP A 100 -1.89 -19.64 22.95
N LEU A 101 -1.13 -19.54 21.86
CA LEU A 101 -0.31 -20.65 21.36
C LEU A 101 0.78 -21.06 22.37
N VAL A 102 1.43 -20.10 23.02
CA VAL A 102 2.43 -20.38 24.07
C VAL A 102 1.78 -21.13 25.24
N TYR A 103 0.62 -20.68 25.71
CA TYR A 103 -0.12 -21.40 26.77
C TYR A 103 -0.50 -22.80 26.32
N GLN A 104 -1.09 -22.98 25.14
CA GLN A 104 -1.49 -24.28 24.63
C GLN A 104 -0.29 -25.25 24.52
N GLN A 105 0.85 -24.75 24.06
CA GLN A 105 2.07 -25.57 23.95
C GLN A 105 2.58 -26.04 25.30
N LEU A 106 2.59 -25.17 26.30
CA LEU A 106 3.07 -25.51 27.66
C LEU A 106 2.07 -26.37 28.45
N GLU A 107 0.76 -26.10 28.26
CA GLU A 107 -0.31 -26.95 28.78
C GLU A 107 -0.23 -28.36 28.20
N GLY A 108 0.11 -28.50 26.90
CA GLY A 108 0.36 -29.79 26.27
C GLY A 108 1.56 -30.55 26.86
N GLN A 109 2.46 -29.85 27.54
CA GLN A 109 3.58 -30.45 28.30
C GLN A 109 3.24 -30.75 29.78
N GLY A 110 2.00 -30.50 30.20
CA GLY A 110 1.48 -30.80 31.53
C GLY A 110 1.59 -29.68 32.56
N MET A 111 1.92 -28.45 32.13
CA MET A 111 1.90 -27.26 32.98
C MET A 111 0.49 -26.67 33.01
N SER A 112 0.04 -26.16 34.16
CA SER A 112 -1.16 -25.35 34.19
C SER A 112 -0.86 -23.88 33.84
N ARG A 113 -1.88 -23.11 33.37
CA ARG A 113 -1.69 -21.67 33.14
C ARG A 113 -1.17 -20.93 34.37
N ALA A 114 -1.63 -21.30 35.55
CA ALA A 114 -1.16 -20.71 36.80
C ALA A 114 0.33 -20.98 37.06
N ASP A 115 0.81 -22.19 36.76
CA ASP A 115 2.23 -22.55 36.91
C ASP A 115 3.10 -21.78 35.89
N ILE A 116 2.55 -21.59 34.66
CA ILE A 116 3.22 -20.80 33.61
C ILE A 116 3.35 -19.34 34.05
N ASP A 117 2.26 -18.76 34.54
CA ASP A 117 2.24 -17.37 35.00
C ASP A 117 3.18 -17.15 36.20
N GLU A 118 3.22 -18.10 37.14
CA GLU A 118 4.11 -18.05 38.28
C GLU A 118 5.59 -18.14 37.84
N ALA A 119 5.90 -19.03 36.90
CA ALA A 119 7.25 -19.20 36.35
C ALA A 119 7.71 -17.92 35.60
N MET A 120 6.84 -17.31 34.81
CA MET A 120 7.14 -16.06 34.09
C MET A 120 7.30 -14.88 35.04
N LYS A 121 6.42 -14.78 36.05
CA LYS A 121 6.50 -13.75 37.09
C LYS A 121 7.77 -13.86 37.92
N ALA A 122 8.27 -15.09 38.17
CA ALA A 122 9.56 -15.31 38.85
C ALA A 122 10.75 -14.76 38.04
N GLN A 123 10.58 -14.61 36.71
CA GLN A 123 11.56 -13.98 35.83
C GLN A 123 11.30 -12.46 35.65
N GLY A 124 10.26 -11.93 36.29
CA GLY A 124 9.92 -10.47 36.26
C GLY A 124 9.18 -10.02 35.02
N ILE A 125 8.59 -10.93 34.24
CA ILE A 125 7.82 -10.64 33.04
C ILE A 125 6.51 -11.44 33.00
N THR A 126 5.58 -11.03 32.14
CA THR A 126 4.38 -11.81 31.82
C THR A 126 4.59 -12.56 30.48
N VAL A 127 3.73 -13.55 30.18
CA VAL A 127 3.74 -14.22 28.86
C VAL A 127 3.51 -13.20 27.74
N GLU A 128 2.62 -12.24 27.94
CA GLU A 128 2.33 -11.19 26.97
C GLU A 128 3.54 -10.29 26.73
N GLU A 129 4.22 -9.84 27.80
CA GLU A 129 5.44 -9.04 27.69
C GLU A 129 6.57 -9.82 26.99
N TYR A 130 6.70 -11.11 27.27
CA TYR A 130 7.66 -11.96 26.58
C TYR A 130 7.37 -12.02 25.08
N VAL A 131 6.10 -12.24 24.68
CA VAL A 131 5.70 -12.28 23.28
C VAL A 131 5.91 -10.91 22.61
N LYS A 132 5.56 -9.81 23.29
CA LYS A 132 5.83 -8.45 22.78
C LYS A 132 7.33 -8.18 22.58
N GLN A 133 8.20 -8.70 23.46
CA GLN A 133 9.65 -8.58 23.28
C GLN A 133 10.15 -9.39 22.09
N LEU A 134 9.58 -10.57 21.80
CA LEU A 134 9.91 -11.36 20.62
C LEU A 134 9.58 -10.58 19.32
N PHE A 135 8.40 -9.99 19.26
CA PHE A 135 8.00 -9.17 18.10
C PHE A 135 8.67 -7.80 18.06
N GLY A 136 9.01 -7.21 19.19
CA GLY A 136 9.74 -5.96 19.27
C GLY A 136 11.18 -6.03 18.74
N ALA A 137 11.69 -7.25 18.51
CA ALA A 137 12.95 -7.47 17.81
C ALA A 137 12.79 -7.42 16.28
N LEU A 138 11.55 -7.41 15.76
CA LEU A 138 11.26 -7.15 14.35
C LEU A 138 11.34 -5.64 14.13
N ASP A 139 12.40 -5.22 13.47
CA ASP A 139 12.60 -3.83 13.09
C ASP A 139 11.76 -3.52 11.86
N VAL A 140 10.56 -2.93 12.10
CA VAL A 140 9.63 -2.54 11.02
C VAL A 140 10.28 -1.57 10.05
N ASP A 141 11.13 -0.67 10.57
CA ASP A 141 11.86 0.28 9.74
C ASP A 141 12.84 -0.43 8.79
N GLN A 142 13.52 -1.50 9.26
CA GLN A 142 14.36 -2.32 8.38
C GLN A 142 13.56 -3.05 7.28
N LEU A 143 12.33 -3.46 7.57
CA LEU A 143 11.46 -4.08 6.58
C LEU A 143 11.04 -3.09 5.49
N THR A 144 10.97 -1.80 5.81
CA THR A 144 10.55 -0.72 4.91
C THR A 144 11.71 0.03 4.26
N ASP A 145 12.91 0.02 4.86
CA ASP A 145 14.11 0.73 4.37
C ASP A 145 14.53 0.31 2.95
N GLY A 146 14.30 -0.95 2.56
CA GLY A 146 14.56 -1.43 1.21
C GLY A 146 13.67 -0.80 0.13
N LEU A 147 12.49 -0.32 0.51
CA LEU A 147 11.50 0.24 -0.42
C LEU A 147 11.81 1.69 -0.84
N ASP A 148 12.67 2.42 -0.11
CA ASP A 148 13.12 3.77 -0.50
C ASP A 148 13.99 3.77 -1.77
N GLN A 149 14.67 2.67 -2.03
CA GLN A 149 15.56 2.56 -3.18
C GLN A 149 14.81 2.24 -4.48
N GLU A 150 13.52 1.94 -4.39
CA GLU A 150 12.67 1.55 -5.52
C GLU A 150 11.74 2.68 -6.00
N ASN A 151 12.02 3.95 -5.64
CA ASN A 151 11.29 5.07 -6.24
C ASN A 151 11.53 5.08 -7.76
N LEU A 152 10.49 4.73 -8.51
CA LEU A 152 10.52 4.82 -9.95
C LEU A 152 10.28 6.28 -10.34
N THR A 153 11.23 6.87 -11.04
CA THR A 153 11.11 8.23 -11.58
C THR A 153 11.28 8.23 -13.08
N GLY A 154 10.62 9.15 -13.77
CA GLY A 154 10.72 9.27 -15.20
C GLY A 154 9.90 10.42 -15.76
N TYR A 155 9.64 10.34 -17.04
CA TYR A 155 8.83 11.29 -17.79
C TYR A 155 7.52 10.63 -18.22
N PHE A 156 6.46 11.41 -18.29
CA PHE A 156 5.17 10.93 -18.77
C PHE A 156 4.60 11.82 -19.86
N ARG A 157 3.75 11.23 -20.68
CA ARG A 157 2.91 11.90 -21.67
C ARG A 157 1.54 11.23 -21.71
N ALA A 158 0.51 12.00 -21.52
CA ALA A 158 -0.86 11.54 -21.64
C ALA A 158 -1.45 12.00 -22.99
N ALA A 159 -2.06 11.07 -23.71
CA ALA A 159 -2.70 11.35 -24.99
C ALA A 159 -3.87 10.41 -25.25
N LYS A 160 -5.09 10.94 -25.41
CA LYS A 160 -6.29 10.17 -25.80
C LYS A 160 -6.58 8.97 -24.89
N GLY A 161 -6.48 9.15 -23.57
CA GLY A 161 -6.71 8.08 -22.61
C GLY A 161 -5.57 7.05 -22.53
N LYS A 162 -4.39 7.40 -23.06
CA LYS A 162 -3.18 6.60 -22.95
C LYS A 162 -2.13 7.37 -22.18
N LEU A 163 -1.48 6.69 -21.24
CA LEU A 163 -0.33 7.14 -20.51
C LEU A 163 0.91 6.43 -21.06
N TYR A 164 1.88 7.21 -21.50
CA TYR A 164 3.19 6.75 -21.92
C TYR A 164 4.20 7.17 -20.86
N THR A 165 5.11 6.27 -20.50
CA THR A 165 6.21 6.55 -19.58
C THR A 165 7.56 6.32 -20.24
N SER A 166 8.60 6.99 -19.75
CA SER A 166 9.96 6.86 -20.27
C SER A 166 10.98 7.28 -19.20
N GLU A 167 12.13 6.63 -19.17
CA GLU A 167 13.27 7.07 -18.35
C GLU A 167 13.94 8.34 -18.91
N LYS A 168 13.71 8.66 -20.17
CA LYS A 168 14.33 9.79 -20.87
C LYS A 168 13.28 10.71 -21.43
N GLU A 169 13.50 12.00 -21.26
CA GLU A 169 12.65 13.05 -21.82
C GLU A 169 12.47 12.86 -23.34
N ASN A 170 11.24 13.00 -23.80
CA ASN A 170 10.84 12.90 -25.23
C ASN A 170 11.17 11.55 -25.92
N SER A 171 11.37 10.46 -25.17
CA SER A 171 11.76 9.14 -25.68
C SER A 171 10.65 8.09 -25.49
N PHE A 172 9.40 8.47 -25.71
CA PHE A 172 8.23 7.61 -25.49
C PHE A 172 8.07 6.57 -26.59
N SER A 173 7.98 5.29 -26.21
CA SER A 173 7.59 4.21 -27.11
C SER A 173 6.10 4.34 -27.46
N GLN A 174 5.74 4.09 -28.72
CA GLN A 174 4.34 4.08 -29.14
C GLN A 174 3.61 2.79 -28.76
N ASP A 175 4.38 1.74 -28.52
CA ASP A 175 3.88 0.39 -28.23
C ASP A 175 3.85 0.08 -26.73
N ASP A 176 4.40 0.98 -25.88
CA ASP A 176 4.45 0.85 -24.43
C ASP A 176 3.59 1.96 -23.81
N TYR A 177 2.36 1.62 -23.45
CA TYR A 177 1.39 2.55 -22.89
C TYR A 177 0.43 1.85 -21.94
N ALA A 178 -0.10 2.63 -21.02
CA ALA A 178 -1.23 2.28 -20.16
C ALA A 178 -2.51 2.96 -20.66
N GLU A 179 -3.62 2.25 -20.76
CA GLU A 179 -4.93 2.86 -21.02
C GLU A 179 -5.62 3.17 -19.70
N TYR A 180 -6.18 4.37 -19.61
CA TYR A 180 -6.87 4.82 -18.40
C TYR A 180 -8.13 5.62 -18.72
N THR A 181 -9.03 5.69 -17.74
CA THR A 181 -10.16 6.64 -17.71
C THR A 181 -10.11 7.46 -16.44
N LEU A 182 -10.58 8.70 -16.53
CA LEU A 182 -10.73 9.61 -15.39
C LEU A 182 -12.21 9.90 -15.18
N GLU A 183 -12.74 9.50 -14.03
CA GLU A 183 -14.12 9.74 -13.65
C GLU A 183 -14.18 10.24 -12.20
N ASN A 184 -14.69 11.45 -11.98
CA ASN A 184 -14.86 12.05 -10.65
C ASN A 184 -13.57 12.09 -9.79
N GLY A 185 -12.41 12.32 -10.42
CA GLY A 185 -11.13 12.35 -9.74
C GLY A 185 -10.54 10.95 -9.46
N VAL A 186 -11.14 9.90 -10.00
CA VAL A 186 -10.64 8.51 -9.92
C VAL A 186 -10.04 8.15 -11.27
N MET A 187 -8.80 7.66 -11.25
CA MET A 187 -8.14 7.09 -12.42
C MET A 187 -8.27 5.57 -12.38
N LYS A 188 -8.78 4.99 -13.47
CA LYS A 188 -8.90 3.53 -13.62
C LYS A 188 -8.09 3.08 -14.81
N TRP A 189 -7.28 2.07 -14.60
CA TRP A 189 -6.59 1.39 -15.68
C TRP A 189 -7.56 0.49 -16.44
N THR A 190 -7.55 0.58 -17.75
CA THR A 190 -8.49 -0.15 -18.61
C THR A 190 -7.79 -1.11 -19.57
N GLY A 191 -6.47 -1.05 -19.66
CA GLY A 191 -5.65 -1.89 -20.51
C GLY A 191 -4.29 -1.28 -20.82
N GLY A 192 -3.60 -1.85 -21.79
CA GLY A 192 -2.31 -1.38 -22.27
C GLY A 192 -1.25 -2.46 -22.25
N SER A 193 -0.04 -2.07 -22.64
CA SER A 193 1.15 -2.94 -22.72
C SER A 193 2.28 -2.49 -21.79
N SER A 194 2.05 -1.43 -20.98
CA SER A 194 3.08 -0.89 -20.11
C SER A 194 3.40 -1.83 -18.94
N ALA A 195 4.69 -2.00 -18.68
CA ALA A 195 5.20 -2.70 -17.51
C ALA A 195 4.71 -2.06 -16.19
N LEU A 196 4.47 -0.75 -16.19
CA LEU A 196 3.90 -0.04 -15.03
C LEU A 196 2.57 -0.63 -14.56
N ILE A 197 1.80 -1.26 -15.46
CA ILE A 197 0.50 -1.86 -15.14
C ILE A 197 0.61 -3.38 -14.93
N SER A 198 1.51 -4.04 -15.68
CA SER A 198 1.64 -5.50 -15.61
C SER A 198 2.04 -5.98 -14.22
N ASP A 199 2.77 -5.15 -13.48
CA ASP A 199 3.28 -5.48 -12.15
C ASP A 199 2.27 -5.19 -11.04
N PHE A 200 1.25 -4.36 -11.31
CA PHE A 200 0.27 -3.94 -10.31
C PHE A 200 -1.12 -4.59 -10.43
N GLY A 201 -1.37 -5.39 -11.49
CA GLY A 201 -2.67 -6.03 -11.70
C GLY A 201 -3.83 -5.05 -11.95
N ASP A 202 -5.07 -5.51 -11.75
CA ASP A 202 -6.30 -4.70 -11.85
C ASP A 202 -6.46 -3.78 -10.62
N ILE A 203 -5.71 -2.70 -10.56
CA ILE A 203 -5.74 -1.77 -9.43
C ILE A 203 -6.65 -0.59 -9.76
N GLY A 204 -7.72 -0.46 -8.99
CA GLY A 204 -8.51 0.76 -8.96
C GLY A 204 -7.74 1.86 -8.24
N VAL A 205 -7.41 2.93 -8.94
CA VAL A 205 -6.78 4.12 -8.38
C VAL A 205 -7.89 5.06 -7.89
N GLU A 206 -7.88 5.40 -6.59
CA GLU A 206 -8.80 6.38 -5.99
C GLU A 206 -8.16 7.76 -5.88
#